data_3c7d7f57ad54a229c70ffcbecae53868
#
_entry.id   3c7d7f57ad54a229c70ffcbecae53868
#
_cell.length_a   1.000
_cell.length_b   1.000
_cell.length_c   1.000
_cell.angle_alpha   90.00
_cell.angle_beta   90.00
_cell.angle_gamma   90.00
#
_symmetry.space_group_name_H-M   'P 1'
#
loop_
_entity.id
_entity.type
_entity.pdbx_description
1 polymer ?
#
loop_
_entity_poly.entity_id
_entity_poly.type
_entity_poly.pdbx_seq_one_letter_code
_entity_poly.pdbx_strand_id
1 'polypeptide(L)'
;MTSFLQEVSLGLSKKNKKLSSKWFYDFRGSKLFEQITKLKTYYPTRTERKILKDNKIEIANKIGKRAVLIEPGAGDFKKIAIFLSSLDKPKNIYLWIFQKII
;
A
#
# COMPACT_ATOMS: atom_id res chain seq x y z
N MET A 1 -9.97 -14.73 -17.41
CA MET A 1 -10.14 -14.08 -16.09
C MET A 1 -11.44 -14.59 -15.46
N THR A 2 -11.37 -15.22 -14.31
CA THR A 2 -12.58 -15.69 -13.61
C THR A 2 -13.35 -14.50 -13.04
N SER A 3 -14.69 -14.52 -13.19
CA SER A 3 -15.54 -13.47 -12.65
C SER A 3 -15.63 -13.60 -11.12
N PHE A 4 -15.97 -12.49 -10.43
CA PHE A 4 -16.23 -12.49 -8.99
C PHE A 4 -17.20 -13.60 -8.58
N LEU A 5 -18.32 -13.74 -9.28
CA LEU A 5 -19.35 -14.75 -8.99
C LEU A 5 -18.81 -16.18 -9.09
N GLN A 6 -17.99 -16.45 -10.11
CA GLN A 6 -17.39 -17.79 -10.28
C GLN A 6 -16.42 -18.11 -9.16
N GLU A 7 -15.56 -17.17 -8.76
CA GLU A 7 -14.61 -17.39 -7.65
C GLU A 7 -15.33 -17.55 -6.31
N VAL A 8 -16.36 -16.75 -6.05
CA VAL A 8 -17.15 -16.86 -4.81
C VAL A 8 -17.87 -18.21 -4.76
N SER A 9 -18.57 -18.59 -5.82
CA SER A 9 -19.27 -19.89 -5.89
C SER A 9 -18.31 -21.05 -5.67
N LEU A 10 -17.16 -21.05 -6.36
CA LEU A 10 -16.14 -22.08 -6.22
C LEU A 10 -15.51 -22.08 -4.82
N GLY A 11 -15.21 -20.92 -4.26
CA GLY A 11 -14.60 -20.79 -2.94
C GLY A 11 -15.50 -21.23 -1.80
N LEU A 12 -16.79 -20.92 -1.89
CA LEU A 12 -17.79 -21.25 -0.88
C LEU A 12 -18.34 -22.69 -1.00
N SER A 13 -18.21 -23.33 -2.17
CA SER A 13 -18.60 -24.75 -2.36
C SER A 13 -17.61 -25.74 -1.74
N LYS A 14 -16.40 -25.31 -1.42
CA LYS A 14 -15.38 -26.18 -0.81
C LYS A 14 -15.70 -26.50 0.65
N LYS A 15 -15.26 -27.67 1.14
CA LYS A 15 -15.34 -28.03 2.57
C LYS A 15 -14.66 -26.95 3.44
N ASN A 16 -13.46 -26.56 3.09
CA ASN A 16 -12.75 -25.43 3.69
C ASN A 16 -13.02 -24.18 2.82
N LYS A 17 -14.00 -23.38 3.24
CA LYS A 17 -14.42 -22.18 2.52
C LYS A 17 -13.31 -21.16 2.46
N LYS A 18 -13.09 -20.59 1.25
CA LYS A 18 -12.03 -19.61 1.03
C LYS A 18 -12.47 -18.58 0.00
N LEU A 19 -12.22 -17.32 0.31
CA LEU A 19 -12.38 -16.20 -0.62
C LEU A 19 -11.03 -15.53 -0.86
N SER A 20 -10.79 -15.04 -2.09
CA SER A 20 -9.59 -14.31 -2.41
C SER A 20 -9.64 -12.90 -1.82
N SER A 21 -8.57 -12.49 -1.15
CA SER A 21 -8.43 -11.14 -0.57
C SER A 21 -8.40 -10.04 -1.62
N LYS A 22 -8.13 -10.34 -2.89
CA LYS A 22 -8.11 -9.33 -3.97
C LYS A 22 -9.44 -8.58 -4.10
N TRP A 23 -10.56 -9.20 -3.69
CA TRP A 23 -11.89 -8.60 -3.72
C TRP A 23 -12.16 -7.60 -2.60
N PHE A 24 -11.26 -7.48 -1.63
CA PHE A 24 -11.36 -6.49 -0.55
C PHE A 24 -10.87 -5.09 -0.97
N TYR A 25 -10.21 -4.97 -2.11
CA TYR A 25 -9.53 -3.73 -2.53
C TYR A 25 -10.34 -2.94 -3.58
N ASP A 26 -11.66 -3.01 -3.53
CA ASP A 26 -12.52 -2.06 -4.21
C ASP A 26 -12.52 -0.70 -3.48
N PHE A 27 -13.26 0.27 -4.00
CA PHE A 27 -13.31 1.61 -3.42
C PHE A 27 -13.79 1.60 -1.96
N ARG A 28 -14.83 0.80 -1.65
CA ARG A 28 -15.36 0.66 -0.29
C ARG A 28 -14.40 -0.05 0.64
N GLY A 29 -13.83 -1.15 0.18
CA GLY A 29 -12.83 -1.94 0.93
C GLY A 29 -11.59 -1.12 1.24
N SER A 30 -11.11 -0.31 0.31
CA SER A 30 -9.98 0.60 0.51
C SER A 30 -10.27 1.64 1.60
N LYS A 31 -11.49 2.20 1.64
CA LYS A 31 -11.91 3.12 2.71
C LYS A 31 -12.01 2.41 4.07
N LEU A 32 -12.54 1.19 4.09
CA LEU A 32 -12.60 0.39 5.32
C LEU A 32 -11.20 0.06 5.84
N PHE A 33 -10.28 -0.29 4.95
CA PHE A 33 -8.89 -0.53 5.33
C PHE A 33 -8.23 0.73 5.91
N GLU A 34 -8.47 1.89 5.32
CA GLU A 34 -7.99 3.16 5.87
C GLU A 34 -8.50 3.39 7.30
N GLN A 35 -9.75 3.02 7.59
CA GLN A 35 -10.28 3.10 8.96
C GLN A 35 -9.59 2.08 9.89
N ILE A 36 -9.33 0.86 9.42
CA ILE A 36 -8.58 -0.16 10.17
C ILE A 36 -7.20 0.36 10.56
N THR A 37 -6.50 1.06 9.68
CA THR A 37 -5.18 1.62 9.98
C THR A 37 -5.17 2.64 11.11
N LYS A 38 -6.32 3.22 11.43
CA LYS A 38 -6.51 4.18 12.54
C LYS A 38 -6.86 3.51 13.88
N LEU A 39 -7.18 2.22 13.87
CA LEU A 39 -7.51 1.50 15.08
C LEU A 39 -6.29 1.38 16.01
N LYS A 40 -6.52 1.56 17.30
CA LYS A 40 -5.49 1.48 18.33
C LYS A 40 -4.80 0.10 18.35
N THR A 41 -5.55 -0.95 18.07
CA THR A 41 -5.06 -2.34 18.02
C THR A 41 -4.29 -2.68 16.74
N TYR A 42 -4.49 -1.93 15.66
CA TYR A 42 -3.79 -2.17 14.40
C TYR A 42 -2.44 -1.46 14.39
N TYR A 43 -1.43 -2.12 14.91
CA TYR A 43 -0.08 -1.56 15.05
C TYR A 43 0.77 -1.52 13.76
N PRO A 44 0.55 -2.37 12.71
CA PRO A 44 1.50 -2.48 11.59
C PRO A 44 1.77 -1.14 10.88
N THR A 45 0.74 -0.35 10.62
CA THR A 45 0.89 0.95 9.96
C THR A 45 1.77 1.91 10.76
N ARG A 46 1.57 1.98 12.07
CA ARG A 46 2.37 2.85 12.95
C ARG A 46 3.80 2.38 13.05
N THR A 47 4.00 1.07 13.16
CA THR A 47 5.33 0.46 13.24
C THR A 47 6.11 0.67 11.94
N GLU A 48 5.49 0.43 10.78
CA GLU A 48 6.10 0.69 9.48
C GLU A 48 6.55 2.16 9.36
N ARG A 49 5.66 3.09 9.67
CA ARG A 49 5.98 4.53 9.62
C ARG A 49 7.12 4.90 10.57
N LYS A 50 7.16 4.30 11.76
CA LYS A 50 8.26 4.51 12.70
C LYS A 50 9.57 4.01 12.13
N ILE A 51 9.61 2.79 11.61
CA ILE A 51 10.80 2.21 10.98
C ILE A 51 11.31 3.12 9.85
N LEU A 52 10.41 3.58 8.98
CA LEU A 52 10.78 4.46 7.88
C LEU A 52 11.32 5.81 8.37
N LYS A 53 10.71 6.41 9.38
CA LYS A 53 11.18 7.66 9.98
C LYS A 53 12.55 7.53 10.62
N ASP A 54 12.75 6.46 11.37
CA ASP A 54 13.98 6.23 12.12
C ASP A 54 15.18 5.98 11.17
N ASN A 55 14.92 5.36 10.01
CA ASN A 55 15.96 4.96 9.05
C ASN A 55 16.00 5.83 7.77
N LYS A 56 15.19 6.88 7.67
CA LYS A 56 15.05 7.66 6.43
C LYS A 56 16.35 8.24 5.90
N ILE A 57 17.25 8.68 6.77
CA ILE A 57 18.54 9.26 6.38
C ILE A 57 19.46 8.17 5.83
N GLU A 58 19.54 7.03 6.50
CA GLU A 58 20.36 5.90 6.01
C GLU A 58 19.85 5.41 4.66
N ILE A 59 18.53 5.26 4.51
CA ILE A 59 17.90 4.85 3.25
C ILE A 59 18.19 5.87 2.15
N ALA A 60 18.04 7.16 2.43
CA ALA A 60 18.32 8.22 1.46
C ALA A 60 19.79 8.23 1.02
N ASN A 61 20.72 8.01 1.95
CA ASN A 61 22.15 7.91 1.64
C ASN A 61 22.47 6.69 0.76
N LYS A 62 21.80 5.57 0.98
CA LYS A 62 21.93 4.36 0.16
C LYS A 62 21.36 4.56 -1.25
N ILE A 63 20.27 5.28 -1.38
CA ILE A 63 19.65 5.62 -2.66
C ILE A 63 20.55 6.56 -3.48
N GLY A 64 21.18 7.52 -2.83
CA GLY A 64 22.07 8.48 -3.47
C GLY A 64 21.36 9.66 -4.10
N LYS A 65 22.13 10.47 -4.84
CA LYS A 65 21.68 11.72 -5.49
C LYS A 65 20.89 11.46 -6.76
N ARG A 66 19.94 12.35 -7.06
CA ARG A 66 19.20 12.39 -8.32
C ARG A 66 18.48 11.08 -8.68
N ALA A 67 18.05 10.35 -7.67
CA ALA A 67 17.28 9.12 -7.85
C ALA A 67 15.91 9.39 -8.48
N VAL A 68 15.36 8.39 -9.14
CA VAL A 68 13.96 8.34 -9.56
C VAL A 68 13.22 7.46 -8.58
N LEU A 69 12.18 8.00 -7.94
CA LEU A 69 11.34 7.26 -7.02
C LEU A 69 10.07 6.80 -7.74
N ILE A 70 9.80 5.50 -7.68
CA ILE A 70 8.58 4.91 -8.26
C ILE A 70 7.87 4.12 -7.15
N GLU A 71 6.63 4.46 -6.85
CA GLU A 71 5.79 3.72 -5.92
C GLU A 71 4.58 3.11 -6.63
N PRO A 72 4.59 1.81 -6.89
CA PRO A 72 3.41 1.10 -7.37
C PRO A 72 2.37 0.98 -6.25
N GLY A 73 1.10 1.22 -6.56
CA GLY A 73 0.01 1.11 -5.58
C GLY A 73 0.01 2.21 -4.51
N ALA A 74 0.41 3.42 -4.88
CA ALA A 74 0.41 4.59 -3.98
C ALA A 74 -1.02 4.93 -3.54
N GLY A 75 -1.43 4.41 -2.38
CA GLY A 75 -2.71 4.73 -1.74
C GLY A 75 -2.60 5.78 -0.64
N ASP A 76 -1.41 5.97 -0.08
CA ASP A 76 -1.15 6.91 1.02
C ASP A 76 0.15 7.69 0.79
N PHE A 77 0.01 8.97 0.49
CA PHE A 77 1.16 9.87 0.31
C PHE A 77 2.01 10.09 1.58
N LYS A 78 1.53 9.67 2.74
CA LYS A 78 2.24 9.87 4.02
C LYS A 78 3.55 9.10 4.08
N LYS A 79 3.62 7.90 3.49
CA LYS A 79 4.87 7.13 3.42
C LYS A 79 5.92 7.84 2.55
N ILE A 80 5.52 8.26 1.37
CA ILE A 80 6.40 8.99 0.45
C ILE A 80 6.88 10.29 1.06
N ALA A 81 6.03 11.03 1.74
CA ALA A 81 6.42 12.28 2.41
C ALA A 81 7.56 12.08 3.43
N ILE A 82 7.64 10.89 4.07
CA ILE A 82 8.73 10.57 4.98
C ILE A 82 10.09 10.58 4.26
N PHE A 83 10.15 10.08 3.03
CA PHE A 83 11.37 10.00 2.25
C PHE A 83 11.70 11.30 1.54
N LEU A 84 10.70 11.99 0.99
CA LEU A 84 10.90 13.17 0.16
C LEU A 84 11.76 14.24 0.82
N SER A 85 11.58 14.45 2.11
CA SER A 85 12.36 15.43 2.87
C SER A 85 13.83 15.02 3.06
N SER A 86 14.17 13.77 2.81
CA SER A 86 15.50 13.20 3.06
C SER A 86 16.26 12.86 1.78
N LEU A 87 15.57 12.77 0.63
CA LEU A 87 16.21 12.50 -0.65
C LEU A 87 17.01 13.71 -1.14
N ASP A 88 18.22 13.47 -1.63
CA ASP A 88 19.06 14.51 -2.20
C ASP A 88 18.66 14.78 -3.65
N LYS A 89 17.90 15.86 -3.87
CA LYS A 89 17.46 16.35 -5.17
C LYS A 89 16.91 15.24 -6.09
N PRO A 90 15.82 14.58 -5.71
CA PRO A 90 15.24 13.51 -6.55
C PRO A 90 14.92 14.07 -7.94
N LYS A 91 15.23 13.32 -8.98
CA LYS A 91 15.03 13.76 -10.37
C LYS A 91 13.54 13.76 -10.71
N ASN A 92 12.85 12.67 -10.39
CA ASN A 92 11.41 12.52 -10.63
C ASN A 92 10.79 11.61 -9.58
N ILE A 93 9.48 11.77 -9.38
CA ILE A 93 8.66 10.94 -8.50
C ILE A 93 7.46 10.48 -9.30
N TYR A 94 7.29 9.17 -9.41
CA TYR A 94 6.15 8.56 -10.08
C TYR A 94 5.32 7.76 -9.06
N LEU A 95 4.07 8.15 -8.92
CA LEU A 95 3.11 7.48 -8.07
C LEU A 95 2.11 6.72 -8.94
N TRP A 96 2.09 5.42 -8.82
CA TRP A 96 1.19 4.57 -9.60
C TRP A 96 -0.01 4.15 -8.75
N ILE A 97 -1.18 4.67 -9.09
CA ILE A 97 -2.43 4.36 -8.39
C ILE A 97 -3.14 3.25 -9.16
N PHE A 98 -3.30 2.08 -8.52
CA PHE A 98 -4.00 0.92 -9.11
C PHE A 98 -5.50 0.90 -8.83
N GLN A 99 -6.11 1.98 -8.43
CA GLN A 99 -7.54 2.01 -8.19
C GLN A 99 -8.27 1.96 -9.53
N LYS A 100 -8.77 0.77 -9.91
CA LYS A 100 -9.78 0.66 -10.94
C LYS A 100 -11.03 1.39 -10.44
N ILE A 101 -11.36 2.49 -11.07
CA ILE A 101 -12.70 3.05 -11.00
C ILE A 101 -13.57 2.09 -11.82
N ILE A 102 -14.37 1.26 -11.14
CA ILE A 102 -15.42 0.45 -11.76
C ILE A 102 -16.69 1.29 -11.77
#